data_b53aa32dbd87c7fd6dd6233d818b2eb5
#
_entry.id   b53aa32dbd87c7fd6dd6233d818b2eb5
#
_cell.length_a   1.000
_cell.length_b   1.000
_cell.length_c   1.000
_cell.angle_alpha   90.00
_cell.angle_beta   90.00
_cell.angle_gamma   90.00
#
_symmetry.space_group_name_H-M   'P 1'
#
loop_
_entity.id
_entity.type
_entity.pdbx_description
1 polymer ?
#
loop_
_entity_poly.entity_id
_entity_poly.type
_entity_poly.pdbx_seq_one_letter_code
_entity_poly.pdbx_strand_id
1 'polypeptide(L)'
;MAGYKRERARVDAAIRKAGVVVVMNRDHVKKPEDLVTTMWEVYQAGYVAECTFRIDEGLIREAMQELTKKRADAPADKPFLLGVGSIINPKELESALALGFDMIVAPANVMGGYGEGVQFVRLCREVGVFSAPAILSPTELQYFIEREDGLEPDAVKVFPAGVHGPSGIGDLLAPYVRDRHRGRIIMPTGGVNFETGPKYQENITKRGYFPVLGMSAPLALVGKLKKPGDVDTIRQSLAEFREQFKPYAA
;
A
#
# COMPACT_ATOMS: atom_id res chain seq x y z
N MET A 1 30.08 -2.94 1.85
CA MET A 1 28.76 -3.44 2.27
C MET A 1 27.97 -3.68 1.00
N ALA A 2 27.38 -4.87 0.81
CA ALA A 2 26.46 -5.09 -0.30
C ALA A 2 25.28 -4.12 -0.15
N GLY A 3 24.99 -3.34 -1.19
CA GLY A 3 23.90 -2.36 -1.16
C GLY A 3 22.56 -3.04 -0.89
N TYR A 4 21.62 -2.35 -0.25
CA TYR A 4 20.26 -2.85 -0.03
C TYR A 4 19.60 -3.22 -1.36
N LYS A 5 19.13 -4.46 -1.47
CA LYS A 5 18.41 -4.96 -2.64
C LYS A 5 16.91 -4.98 -2.35
N ARG A 6 16.14 -4.29 -3.17
CA ARG A 6 14.66 -4.36 -3.12
C ARG A 6 14.20 -5.72 -3.61
N GLU A 7 13.20 -6.29 -2.96
CA GLU A 7 12.64 -7.60 -3.30
C GLU A 7 11.12 -7.59 -3.08
N ARG A 8 10.38 -7.71 -4.16
CA ARG A 8 8.90 -7.72 -4.15
C ARG A 8 8.32 -8.77 -3.19
N ALA A 9 8.95 -9.94 -3.11
CA ALA A 9 8.51 -11.01 -2.23
C ALA A 9 8.54 -10.64 -0.74
N ARG A 10 9.46 -9.77 -0.30
CA ARG A 10 9.48 -9.28 1.08
C ARG A 10 8.29 -8.40 1.39
N VAL A 11 7.90 -7.54 0.44
CA VAL A 11 6.71 -6.69 0.58
C VAL A 11 5.46 -7.56 0.60
N ASP A 12 5.32 -8.48 -0.36
CA ASP A 12 4.20 -9.43 -0.42
C ASP A 12 3.99 -10.16 0.92
N ALA A 13 5.06 -10.76 1.45
CA ALA A 13 5.00 -11.48 2.73
C ALA A 13 4.59 -10.57 3.90
N ALA A 14 5.14 -9.35 3.97
CA ALA A 14 4.87 -8.43 5.05
C ALA A 14 3.43 -7.91 5.04
N ILE A 15 2.91 -7.50 3.87
CA ILE A 15 1.53 -6.98 3.78
C ILE A 15 0.48 -8.07 3.94
N ARG A 16 0.76 -9.30 3.50
CA ARG A 16 -0.11 -10.45 3.78
C ARG A 16 -0.18 -10.74 5.27
N LYS A 17 0.96 -10.76 5.95
CA LYS A 17 1.01 -10.97 7.40
C LYS A 17 0.27 -9.89 8.17
N ALA A 18 0.40 -8.64 7.74
CA ALA A 18 -0.23 -7.50 8.39
C ALA A 18 -1.73 -7.37 8.06
N GLY A 19 -2.16 -7.77 6.85
CA GLY A 19 -3.52 -7.58 6.34
C GLY A 19 -3.90 -6.12 6.07
N VAL A 20 -3.02 -5.18 6.44
CA VAL A 20 -3.25 -3.73 6.35
C VAL A 20 -1.95 -3.03 5.92
N VAL A 21 -2.08 -2.09 4.98
CA VAL A 21 -1.09 -1.06 4.67
C VAL A 21 -1.57 0.24 5.30
N VAL A 22 -0.72 0.86 6.12
CA VAL A 22 -1.04 2.11 6.83
C VAL A 22 -0.73 3.29 5.94
N VAL A 23 -1.77 4.00 5.50
CA VAL A 23 -1.65 5.14 4.59
C VAL A 23 -1.48 6.44 5.36
N MET A 24 -0.40 7.14 5.08
CA MET A 24 -0.08 8.46 5.62
C MET A 24 -0.26 9.54 4.56
N ASN A 25 -0.88 10.64 4.95
CA ASN A 25 -1.05 11.83 4.13
C ASN A 25 -0.44 13.07 4.82
N ARG A 26 -0.59 14.24 4.18
CA ARG A 26 -0.08 15.53 4.69
C ARG A 26 -0.64 15.96 6.04
N ASP A 27 -1.73 15.34 6.52
CA ASP A 27 -2.28 15.67 7.85
C ASP A 27 -1.48 14.99 8.96
N HIS A 28 -0.79 13.89 8.64
CA HIS A 28 0.07 13.14 9.54
C HIS A 28 1.53 13.61 9.54
N VAL A 29 1.93 14.44 8.55
CA VAL A 29 3.33 14.81 8.30
C VAL A 29 3.43 16.29 7.96
N LYS A 30 4.23 17.04 8.71
CA LYS A 30 4.48 18.49 8.50
C LYS A 30 5.95 18.80 8.20
N LYS A 31 6.85 17.93 8.62
CA LYS A 31 8.31 18.05 8.43
C LYS A 31 8.94 16.66 8.22
N PRO A 32 10.18 16.56 7.72
CA PRO A 32 10.83 15.29 7.42
C PRO A 32 10.86 14.31 8.60
N GLU A 33 11.14 14.81 9.81
CA GLU A 33 11.22 13.97 11.02
C GLU A 33 9.86 13.33 11.38
N ASP A 34 8.74 13.99 11.08
CA ASP A 34 7.41 13.41 11.29
C ASP A 34 7.21 12.18 10.41
N LEU A 35 7.66 12.24 9.14
CA LEU A 35 7.61 11.12 8.22
C LEU A 35 8.49 9.96 8.71
N VAL A 36 9.74 10.26 9.08
CA VAL A 36 10.67 9.26 9.62
C VAL A 36 10.08 8.58 10.85
N THR A 37 9.62 9.35 11.81
CA THR A 37 9.07 8.83 13.07
C THR A 37 7.82 8.00 12.82
N THR A 38 6.89 8.49 12.02
CA THR A 38 5.63 7.77 11.78
C THR A 38 5.86 6.46 11.03
N MET A 39 6.69 6.45 9.98
CA MET A 39 7.01 5.20 9.26
C MET A 39 7.71 4.19 10.18
N TRP A 40 8.61 4.67 11.03
CA TRP A 40 9.32 3.81 11.98
C TRP A 40 8.38 3.18 13.02
N GLU A 41 7.49 3.96 13.63
CA GLU A 41 6.54 3.44 14.62
C GLU A 41 5.50 2.49 13.99
N VAL A 42 5.06 2.76 12.78
CA VAL A 42 4.21 1.85 12.00
C VAL A 42 4.91 0.50 11.77
N TYR A 43 6.19 0.53 11.39
CA TYR A 43 7.02 -0.67 11.24
C TYR A 43 7.19 -1.40 12.58
N GLN A 44 7.51 -0.70 13.68
CA GLN A 44 7.63 -1.31 15.00
C GLN A 44 6.33 -2.00 15.42
N ALA A 45 5.20 -1.42 15.04
CA ALA A 45 3.89 -1.99 15.24
C ALA A 45 3.57 -3.21 14.34
N GLY A 46 4.44 -3.58 13.41
CA GLY A 46 4.29 -4.76 12.53
C GLY A 46 3.50 -4.52 11.27
N TYR A 47 3.34 -3.25 10.84
CA TYR A 47 2.68 -2.87 9.61
C TYR A 47 3.67 -2.33 8.56
N VAL A 48 3.24 -2.27 7.31
CA VAL A 48 3.94 -1.54 6.25
C VAL A 48 3.26 -0.17 6.09
N ALA A 49 4.07 0.88 6.07
CA ALA A 49 3.59 2.24 5.87
C ALA A 49 3.69 2.64 4.39
N GLU A 50 2.66 3.36 3.91
CA GLU A 50 2.61 4.02 2.60
C GLU A 50 2.47 5.52 2.82
N CYS A 51 3.50 6.32 2.53
CA CYS A 51 3.34 7.77 2.48
C CYS A 51 2.75 8.18 1.12
N THR A 52 1.81 9.14 1.11
CA THR A 52 1.32 9.66 -0.16
C THR A 52 2.32 10.65 -0.78
N PHE A 53 2.54 10.55 -2.09
CA PHE A 53 3.34 11.52 -2.86
C PHE A 53 2.70 12.94 -2.92
N ARG A 54 1.52 13.11 -2.29
CA ARG A 54 0.88 14.42 -2.06
C ARG A 54 1.44 15.17 -0.85
N ILE A 55 2.30 14.53 -0.05
CA ILE A 55 3.24 15.21 0.84
C ILE A 55 4.28 15.91 -0.05
N ASP A 56 4.83 17.04 0.39
CA ASP A 56 5.86 17.76 -0.36
C ASP A 56 7.04 16.84 -0.72
N GLU A 57 7.44 16.82 -2.00
CA GLU A 57 8.49 15.91 -2.49
C GLU A 57 9.86 16.21 -1.87
N GLY A 58 10.17 17.48 -1.59
CA GLY A 58 11.40 17.87 -0.92
C GLY A 58 11.49 17.29 0.47
N LEU A 59 10.37 17.35 1.22
CA LEU A 59 10.24 16.75 2.53
C LEU A 59 10.42 15.22 2.47
N ILE A 60 9.80 14.55 1.50
CA ILE A 60 9.96 13.11 1.31
C ILE A 60 11.43 12.78 1.02
N ARG A 61 12.06 13.52 0.12
CA ARG A 61 13.46 13.32 -0.27
C ARG A 61 14.42 13.46 0.93
N GLU A 62 14.20 14.44 1.77
CA GLU A 62 14.99 14.64 2.99
C GLU A 62 14.76 13.48 3.98
N ALA A 63 13.51 13.12 4.26
CA ALA A 63 13.18 12.00 5.12
C ALA A 63 13.77 10.67 4.64
N MET A 64 13.82 10.43 3.33
CA MET A 64 14.37 9.21 2.75
C MET A 64 15.86 9.01 3.04
N GLN A 65 16.62 10.06 3.30
CA GLN A 65 18.03 9.95 3.71
C GLN A 65 18.17 9.21 5.04
N GLU A 66 17.28 9.48 5.99
CA GLU A 66 17.28 8.82 7.30
C GLU A 66 16.57 7.46 7.25
N LEU A 67 15.44 7.38 6.54
CA LEU A 67 14.68 6.14 6.38
C LEU A 67 15.51 5.03 5.74
N THR A 68 16.34 5.35 4.75
CA THR A 68 17.21 4.36 4.11
C THR A 68 18.32 3.87 5.03
N LYS A 69 18.84 4.71 5.94
CA LYS A 69 19.76 4.27 6.99
C LYS A 69 19.08 3.32 7.96
N LYS A 70 17.92 3.69 8.52
CA LYS A 70 17.13 2.82 9.40
C LYS A 70 16.77 1.49 8.73
N ARG A 71 16.49 1.50 7.44
CA ARG A 71 16.23 0.27 6.66
C ARG A 71 17.47 -0.63 6.58
N ALA A 72 18.64 -0.05 6.39
CA ALA A 72 19.88 -0.82 6.35
C ALA A 72 20.22 -1.48 7.70
N ASP A 73 19.80 -0.87 8.80
CA ASP A 73 20.02 -1.37 10.16
C ASP A 73 18.91 -2.32 10.65
N ALA A 74 17.82 -2.47 9.90
CA ALA A 74 16.71 -3.34 10.26
C ALA A 74 17.10 -4.83 10.17
N PRO A 75 16.62 -5.69 11.10
CA PRO A 75 16.87 -7.11 11.07
C PRO A 75 16.37 -7.78 9.76
N ALA A 76 17.12 -8.74 9.25
CA ALA A 76 16.80 -9.41 7.98
C ALA A 76 15.47 -10.19 8.04
N ASP A 77 15.12 -10.74 9.19
CA ASP A 77 13.87 -11.47 9.45
C ASP A 77 12.66 -10.54 9.71
N LYS A 78 12.93 -9.24 9.96
CA LYS A 78 11.92 -8.19 10.08
C LYS A 78 12.34 -6.97 9.26
N PRO A 79 12.27 -7.00 7.92
CA PRO A 79 12.73 -5.90 7.08
C PRO A 79 11.88 -4.64 7.26
N PHE A 80 12.51 -3.47 7.32
CA PHE A 80 11.82 -2.18 7.29
C PHE A 80 11.53 -1.80 5.84
N LEU A 81 10.29 -1.96 5.40
CA LEU A 81 9.84 -1.74 4.04
C LEU A 81 9.20 -0.35 3.89
N LEU A 82 9.57 0.37 2.85
CA LEU A 82 9.16 1.73 2.59
C LEU A 82 8.17 1.77 1.42
N GLY A 83 6.93 2.19 1.70
CA GLY A 83 5.88 2.33 0.70
C GLY A 83 5.60 3.79 0.33
N VAL A 84 5.25 4.02 -0.93
CA VAL A 84 4.75 5.31 -1.41
C VAL A 84 3.51 5.10 -2.27
N GLY A 85 2.55 6.01 -2.14
CA GLY A 85 1.31 5.98 -2.91
C GLY A 85 0.97 7.30 -3.57
N SER A 86 -0.17 7.32 -4.25
CA SER A 86 -0.65 8.47 -5.02
C SER A 86 0.26 8.90 -6.17
N ILE A 87 0.97 7.95 -6.77
CA ILE A 87 1.76 8.17 -7.98
C ILE A 87 0.80 8.28 -9.17
N ILE A 88 0.77 9.43 -9.84
CA ILE A 88 -0.25 9.74 -10.86
C ILE A 88 0.31 9.97 -12.27
N ASN A 89 1.64 10.02 -12.41
CA ASN A 89 2.28 10.26 -13.71
C ASN A 89 3.69 9.64 -13.77
N PRO A 90 4.28 9.48 -14.99
CA PRO A 90 5.59 8.88 -15.17
C PRO A 90 6.72 9.57 -14.41
N LYS A 91 6.71 10.90 -14.31
CA LYS A 91 7.75 11.67 -13.61
C LYS A 91 7.75 11.37 -12.11
N GLU A 92 6.58 11.28 -11.49
CA GLU A 92 6.46 10.88 -10.09
C GLU A 92 6.91 9.42 -9.88
N LEU A 93 6.61 8.53 -10.85
CA LEU A 93 7.09 7.15 -10.80
C LEU A 93 8.62 7.08 -10.84
N GLU A 94 9.26 7.78 -11.77
CA GLU A 94 10.72 7.85 -11.86
C GLU A 94 11.34 8.39 -10.56
N SER A 95 10.76 9.46 -10.00
CA SER A 95 11.21 10.02 -8.72
C SER A 95 11.06 9.01 -7.59
N ALA A 96 9.93 8.31 -7.47
CA ALA A 96 9.69 7.30 -6.44
C ALA A 96 10.67 6.11 -6.56
N LEU A 97 10.92 5.64 -7.78
CA LEU A 97 11.90 4.58 -8.05
C LEU A 97 13.32 5.00 -7.65
N ALA A 98 13.71 6.23 -7.99
CA ALA A 98 15.02 6.79 -7.65
C ALA A 98 15.21 7.03 -6.15
N LEU A 99 14.15 7.42 -5.43
CA LEU A 99 14.16 7.60 -3.98
C LEU A 99 14.32 6.29 -3.21
N GLY A 100 14.09 5.14 -3.85
CA GLY A 100 14.40 3.84 -3.26
C GLY A 100 13.26 3.22 -2.46
N PHE A 101 12.01 3.52 -2.74
CA PHE A 101 10.85 2.83 -2.15
C PHE A 101 10.79 1.36 -2.56
N ASP A 102 10.26 0.52 -1.67
CA ASP A 102 10.09 -0.93 -1.86
C ASP A 102 8.73 -1.27 -2.46
N MET A 103 7.72 -0.42 -2.22
CA MET A 103 6.35 -0.57 -2.71
C MET A 103 5.87 0.76 -3.32
N ILE A 104 5.29 0.69 -4.52
CA ILE A 104 4.69 1.84 -5.20
C ILE A 104 3.22 1.53 -5.51
N VAL A 105 2.35 2.43 -5.04
CA VAL A 105 0.90 2.32 -5.16
C VAL A 105 0.37 3.50 -5.97
N ALA A 106 -0.47 3.23 -6.95
CA ALA A 106 -1.07 4.26 -7.80
C ALA A 106 -2.59 4.33 -7.62
N PRO A 107 -3.23 5.50 -7.77
CA PRO A 107 -4.69 5.63 -7.72
C PRO A 107 -5.36 5.26 -9.05
N ALA A 108 -4.59 5.06 -10.11
CA ALA A 108 -5.06 4.77 -11.46
C ALA A 108 -3.92 4.19 -12.31
N ASN A 109 -4.12 4.17 -13.64
CA ASN A 109 -3.07 3.91 -14.60
C ASN A 109 -2.12 5.11 -14.70
N VAL A 110 -0.87 4.94 -14.30
CA VAL A 110 0.16 6.00 -14.21
C VAL A 110 0.68 6.41 -15.61
N MET A 111 0.71 5.47 -16.54
CA MET A 111 1.38 5.64 -17.84
C MET A 111 0.46 6.13 -18.97
N GLY A 112 -0.79 6.48 -18.66
CA GLY A 112 -1.76 6.92 -19.67
C GLY A 112 -2.69 5.81 -20.13
N GLY A 113 -2.80 5.56 -21.43
CA GLY A 113 -3.75 4.61 -22.01
C GLY A 113 -3.55 3.15 -21.57
N TYR A 114 -4.54 2.30 -21.80
CA TYR A 114 -4.52 0.89 -21.42
C TYR A 114 -3.29 0.13 -21.95
N GLY A 115 -2.85 0.39 -23.18
CA GLY A 115 -1.67 -0.27 -23.75
C GLY A 115 -0.37 0.00 -23.01
N GLU A 116 -0.29 1.08 -22.26
CA GLU A 116 0.89 1.49 -21.50
C GLU A 116 0.82 1.16 -20.01
N GLY A 117 -0.35 0.80 -19.48
CA GLY A 117 -0.54 0.53 -18.05
C GLY A 117 0.37 -0.55 -17.50
N VAL A 118 0.76 -1.51 -18.32
CA VAL A 118 1.73 -2.54 -17.99
C VAL A 118 3.15 -1.98 -17.81
N GLN A 119 3.46 -0.82 -18.39
CA GLN A 119 4.79 -0.20 -18.24
C GLN A 119 5.08 0.19 -16.79
N PHE A 120 4.07 0.63 -16.04
CA PHE A 120 4.20 0.84 -14.59
C PHE A 120 4.70 -0.43 -13.88
N VAL A 121 4.06 -1.56 -14.17
CA VAL A 121 4.43 -2.86 -13.56
C VAL A 121 5.83 -3.28 -13.99
N ARG A 122 6.18 -3.12 -15.27
CA ARG A 122 7.49 -3.46 -15.82
C ARG A 122 8.61 -2.68 -15.14
N LEU A 123 8.49 -1.36 -15.07
CA LEU A 123 9.49 -0.49 -14.44
C LEU A 123 9.69 -0.82 -12.94
N CYS A 124 8.61 -1.06 -12.21
CA CYS A 124 8.71 -1.51 -10.83
C CYS A 124 9.43 -2.86 -10.73
N ARG A 125 9.08 -3.81 -11.60
CA ARG A 125 9.63 -5.16 -11.58
C ARG A 125 11.12 -5.21 -11.92
N GLU A 126 11.59 -4.42 -12.89
CA GLU A 126 12.99 -4.33 -13.29
C GLU A 126 13.93 -3.97 -12.13
N VAL A 127 13.41 -3.22 -11.15
CA VAL A 127 14.19 -2.80 -9.98
C VAL A 127 13.75 -3.45 -8.67
N GLY A 128 12.94 -4.50 -8.74
CA GLY A 128 12.51 -5.29 -7.58
C GLY A 128 11.48 -4.60 -6.67
N VAL A 129 10.76 -3.60 -7.19
CA VAL A 129 9.73 -2.85 -6.45
C VAL A 129 8.38 -3.53 -6.60
N PHE A 130 7.63 -3.64 -5.49
CA PHE A 130 6.26 -4.13 -5.45
C PHE A 130 5.31 -3.11 -6.06
N SER A 131 4.49 -3.53 -7.02
CA SER A 131 3.59 -2.69 -7.79
C SER A 131 2.13 -2.91 -7.43
N ALA A 132 1.40 -1.82 -7.17
CA ALA A 132 -0.04 -1.86 -6.90
C ALA A 132 -0.78 -0.74 -7.66
N PRO A 133 -1.02 -0.89 -8.97
CA PRO A 133 -1.88 0.01 -9.74
C PRO A 133 -3.34 -0.16 -9.31
N ALA A 134 -4.14 0.90 -9.47
CA ALA A 134 -5.55 0.85 -9.13
C ALA A 134 -6.46 0.65 -10.33
N ILE A 135 -7.63 0.10 -10.03
CA ILE A 135 -8.76 -0.11 -10.92
C ILE A 135 -10.05 0.41 -10.28
N LEU A 136 -11.05 0.67 -11.12
CA LEU A 136 -12.42 0.99 -10.68
C LEU A 136 -13.47 0.15 -11.43
N SER A 137 -13.11 -0.54 -12.51
CA SER A 137 -14.05 -1.23 -13.39
C SER A 137 -13.64 -2.68 -13.69
N PRO A 138 -14.59 -3.52 -14.13
CA PRO A 138 -14.29 -4.88 -14.59
C PRO A 138 -13.28 -4.94 -15.73
N THR A 139 -13.35 -4.00 -16.67
CA THR A 139 -12.41 -3.94 -17.80
C THR A 139 -10.98 -3.69 -17.34
N GLU A 140 -10.79 -2.79 -16.38
CA GLU A 140 -9.47 -2.52 -15.80
C GLU A 140 -8.96 -3.72 -14.99
N LEU A 141 -9.84 -4.37 -14.23
CA LEU A 141 -9.49 -5.60 -13.52
C LEU A 141 -9.02 -6.68 -14.49
N GLN A 142 -9.82 -6.97 -15.53
CA GLN A 142 -9.48 -7.94 -16.55
C GLN A 142 -8.12 -7.65 -17.21
N TYR A 143 -7.87 -6.39 -17.54
CA TYR A 143 -6.62 -5.96 -18.13
C TYR A 143 -5.39 -6.36 -17.30
N PHE A 144 -5.47 -6.30 -15.98
CA PHE A 144 -4.35 -6.65 -15.09
C PHE A 144 -4.29 -8.14 -14.75
N ILE A 145 -5.41 -8.82 -14.52
CA ILE A 145 -5.39 -10.19 -13.99
C ILE A 145 -5.41 -11.29 -15.05
N GLU A 146 -5.88 -10.98 -16.28
CA GLU A 146 -5.96 -11.93 -17.39
C GLU A 146 -4.71 -11.92 -18.29
N ARG A 147 -3.62 -11.31 -17.84
CA ARG A 147 -2.36 -11.27 -18.59
C ARG A 147 -1.68 -12.63 -18.63
N GLU A 148 -0.98 -12.89 -19.74
CA GLU A 148 -0.21 -14.12 -19.97
C GLU A 148 1.29 -13.82 -20.23
N ASP A 149 1.68 -12.53 -20.20
CA ASP A 149 3.05 -12.08 -20.44
C ASP A 149 3.90 -11.99 -19.17
N GLY A 150 3.36 -12.42 -18.03
CA GLY A 150 4.03 -12.38 -16.74
C GLY A 150 4.18 -10.98 -16.16
N LEU A 151 3.45 -9.98 -16.67
CA LEU A 151 3.47 -8.59 -16.18
C LEU A 151 2.20 -8.23 -15.39
N GLU A 152 1.61 -9.19 -14.71
CA GLU A 152 0.56 -8.90 -13.74
C GLU A 152 1.13 -8.11 -12.56
N PRO A 153 0.39 -7.12 -12.02
CA PRO A 153 0.82 -6.40 -10.83
C PRO A 153 0.91 -7.33 -9.61
N ASP A 154 1.72 -6.96 -8.63
CA ASP A 154 1.86 -7.71 -7.39
C ASP A 154 0.59 -7.64 -6.53
N ALA A 155 -0.11 -6.50 -6.57
CA ALA A 155 -1.45 -6.32 -6.04
C ALA A 155 -2.30 -5.48 -6.99
N VAL A 156 -3.62 -5.71 -7.01
CA VAL A 156 -4.58 -4.82 -7.67
C VAL A 156 -5.26 -3.98 -6.59
N LYS A 157 -5.00 -2.68 -6.63
CA LYS A 157 -5.72 -1.73 -5.77
C LYS A 157 -7.10 -1.46 -6.35
N VAL A 158 -8.12 -1.36 -5.51
CA VAL A 158 -9.44 -0.83 -5.89
C VAL A 158 -9.59 0.56 -5.28
N PHE A 159 -9.70 1.60 -6.13
CA PHE A 159 -9.73 2.98 -5.66
C PHE A 159 -10.66 3.88 -6.50
N PRO A 160 -11.52 4.68 -5.87
CA PRO A 160 -11.84 4.65 -4.44
C PRO A 160 -12.80 3.49 -4.12
N ALA A 161 -12.43 2.64 -3.16
CA ALA A 161 -13.20 1.43 -2.83
C ALA A 161 -14.62 1.74 -2.31
N GLY A 162 -14.79 2.89 -1.67
CA GLY A 162 -16.10 3.33 -1.16
C GLY A 162 -17.18 3.49 -2.23
N VAL A 163 -16.80 3.65 -3.51
CA VAL A 163 -17.76 3.72 -4.63
C VAL A 163 -18.49 2.39 -4.81
N HIS A 164 -17.75 1.27 -4.69
CA HIS A 164 -18.35 -0.06 -4.77
C HIS A 164 -18.98 -0.50 -3.45
N GLY A 165 -18.40 -0.09 -2.34
CA GLY A 165 -18.66 -0.70 -1.05
C GLY A 165 -18.18 -2.17 -0.97
N PRO A 166 -18.29 -2.81 0.20
CA PRO A 166 -17.78 -4.18 0.37
C PRO A 166 -18.46 -5.22 -0.52
N SER A 167 -19.78 -5.17 -0.71
CA SER A 167 -20.51 -6.10 -1.58
C SER A 167 -20.15 -5.88 -3.05
N GLY A 168 -20.09 -4.63 -3.50
CA GLY A 168 -19.77 -4.31 -4.89
C GLY A 168 -18.37 -4.75 -5.30
N ILE A 169 -17.39 -4.78 -4.38
CA ILE A 169 -16.09 -5.42 -4.69
C ILE A 169 -16.24 -6.93 -4.87
N GLY A 170 -17.06 -7.59 -4.05
CA GLY A 170 -17.38 -9.01 -4.25
C GLY A 170 -17.99 -9.28 -5.62
N ASP A 171 -18.89 -8.41 -6.08
CA ASP A 171 -19.54 -8.51 -7.40
C ASP A 171 -18.55 -8.19 -8.54
N LEU A 172 -17.67 -7.21 -8.37
CA LEU A 172 -16.59 -6.88 -9.30
C LEU A 172 -15.67 -8.10 -9.54
N LEU A 173 -15.36 -8.85 -8.49
CA LEU A 173 -14.46 -10.02 -8.56
C LEU A 173 -15.16 -11.30 -9.05
N ALA A 174 -16.47 -11.40 -8.89
CA ALA A 174 -17.23 -12.64 -9.13
C ALA A 174 -17.01 -13.26 -10.52
N PRO A 175 -16.97 -12.51 -11.65
CA PRO A 175 -16.73 -13.08 -12.99
C PRO A 175 -15.33 -13.67 -13.18
N TYR A 176 -14.39 -13.31 -12.30
CA TYR A 176 -12.95 -13.64 -12.43
C TYR A 176 -12.49 -14.68 -11.40
N VAL A 177 -13.41 -15.45 -10.81
CA VAL A 177 -13.08 -16.53 -9.87
C VAL A 177 -12.54 -17.73 -10.63
N ARG A 178 -11.21 -17.82 -10.75
CA ARG A 178 -10.48 -18.89 -11.42
C ARG A 178 -9.28 -19.33 -10.58
N ASP A 179 -8.84 -20.58 -10.74
CA ASP A 179 -7.71 -21.12 -9.94
C ASP A 179 -6.43 -20.30 -10.11
N ARG A 180 -6.12 -19.80 -11.31
CA ARG A 180 -4.96 -18.94 -11.58
C ARG A 180 -5.01 -17.58 -10.87
N HIS A 181 -6.16 -17.14 -10.38
CA HIS A 181 -6.32 -15.89 -9.65
C HIS A 181 -6.34 -16.08 -8.13
N ARG A 182 -6.38 -17.31 -7.64
CA ARG A 182 -6.44 -17.60 -6.20
C ARG A 182 -5.25 -16.99 -5.47
N GLY A 183 -5.55 -16.34 -4.35
CA GLY A 183 -4.55 -15.70 -3.51
C GLY A 183 -3.94 -14.42 -4.08
N ARG A 184 -4.35 -13.93 -5.25
CA ARG A 184 -3.93 -12.59 -5.72
C ARG A 184 -4.40 -11.52 -4.76
N ILE A 185 -3.55 -10.54 -4.49
CA ILE A 185 -3.88 -9.46 -3.56
C ILE A 185 -4.83 -8.47 -4.22
N ILE A 186 -5.96 -8.24 -3.54
CA ILE A 186 -6.86 -7.12 -3.81
C ILE A 186 -6.75 -6.13 -2.66
N MET A 187 -6.46 -4.87 -2.99
CA MET A 187 -6.18 -3.82 -2.03
C MET A 187 -7.24 -2.70 -2.06
N PRO A 188 -8.40 -2.88 -1.39
CA PRO A 188 -9.38 -1.80 -1.29
C PRO A 188 -8.79 -0.64 -0.51
N THR A 189 -8.93 0.57 -1.08
CA THR A 189 -8.40 1.82 -0.51
C THR A 189 -9.37 2.96 -0.78
N GLY A 190 -9.49 3.91 0.15
CA GLY A 190 -10.46 5.00 0.06
C GLY A 190 -11.88 4.56 0.44
N GLY A 191 -12.37 5.07 1.58
CA GLY A 191 -13.63 4.64 2.17
C GLY A 191 -13.54 3.36 3.01
N VAL A 192 -12.31 2.89 3.31
CA VAL A 192 -12.06 1.75 4.20
C VAL A 192 -11.87 2.25 5.63
N ASN A 193 -12.63 1.70 6.55
CA ASN A 193 -12.61 2.07 7.98
C ASN A 193 -12.82 0.85 8.88
N PHE A 194 -12.98 1.05 10.19
CA PHE A 194 -13.20 -0.03 11.17
C PHE A 194 -14.42 -0.89 10.88
N GLU A 195 -15.50 -0.27 10.38
CA GLU A 195 -16.76 -0.94 10.09
C GLU A 195 -16.74 -1.67 8.74
N THR A 196 -16.19 -1.04 7.71
CA THR A 196 -16.20 -1.57 6.34
C THR A 196 -15.04 -2.52 6.07
N GLY A 197 -13.90 -2.36 6.77
CA GLY A 197 -12.70 -3.17 6.57
C GLY A 197 -12.94 -4.68 6.67
N PRO A 198 -13.53 -5.20 7.77
CA PRO A 198 -13.82 -6.64 7.90
C PRO A 198 -14.75 -7.16 6.80
N LYS A 199 -15.73 -6.35 6.36
CA LYS A 199 -16.66 -6.71 5.28
C LYS A 199 -15.96 -6.78 3.92
N TYR A 200 -14.99 -5.90 3.65
CA TYR A 200 -14.12 -6.01 2.47
C TYR A 200 -13.29 -7.29 2.51
N GLN A 201 -12.67 -7.60 3.64
CA GLN A 201 -11.91 -8.83 3.80
C GLN A 201 -12.76 -10.05 3.53
N GLU A 202 -13.94 -10.14 4.12
CA GLU A 202 -14.89 -11.23 3.93
C GLU A 202 -15.26 -11.42 2.45
N ASN A 203 -15.71 -10.37 1.77
CA ASN A 203 -16.18 -10.46 0.38
C ASN A 203 -15.06 -10.82 -0.59
N ILE A 204 -13.83 -10.31 -0.38
CA ILE A 204 -12.66 -10.63 -1.20
C ILE A 204 -12.23 -12.08 -0.97
N THR A 205 -12.17 -12.53 0.29
CA THR A 205 -11.80 -13.90 0.65
C THR A 205 -12.76 -14.93 0.10
N LYS A 206 -14.07 -14.67 0.17
CA LYS A 206 -15.11 -15.53 -0.42
C LYS A 206 -14.95 -15.73 -1.95
N ARG A 207 -14.27 -14.82 -2.62
CA ARG A 207 -13.96 -14.94 -4.06
C ARG A 207 -12.61 -15.60 -4.33
N GLY A 208 -11.91 -16.09 -3.29
CA GLY A 208 -10.61 -16.76 -3.43
C GLY A 208 -9.41 -15.82 -3.57
N TYR A 209 -9.61 -14.52 -3.43
CA TYR A 209 -8.55 -13.51 -3.43
C TYR A 209 -8.03 -13.26 -2.01
N PHE A 210 -6.88 -12.61 -1.91
CA PHE A 210 -6.28 -12.23 -0.65
C PHE A 210 -6.52 -10.73 -0.36
N PRO A 211 -7.24 -10.36 0.71
CA PRO A 211 -7.49 -8.95 1.04
C PRO A 211 -6.29 -8.33 1.78
N VAL A 212 -5.84 -7.16 1.31
CA VAL A 212 -4.95 -6.27 2.05
C VAL A 212 -5.57 -4.88 2.04
N LEU A 213 -5.93 -4.35 3.20
CA LEU A 213 -6.63 -3.07 3.29
C LEU A 213 -5.65 -1.89 3.25
N GLY A 214 -5.85 -0.93 2.35
CA GLY A 214 -5.16 0.36 2.39
C GLY A 214 -5.97 1.38 3.20
N MET A 215 -5.50 1.77 4.39
CA MET A 215 -6.30 2.64 5.26
C MET A 215 -5.46 3.57 6.14
N SER A 216 -5.98 4.77 6.41
CA SER A 216 -5.38 5.75 7.33
C SER A 216 -5.91 5.63 8.76
N ALA A 217 -6.92 4.81 8.99
CA ALA A 217 -7.53 4.62 10.31
C ALA A 217 -6.53 4.29 11.44
N PRO A 218 -5.43 3.53 11.20
CA PRO A 218 -4.40 3.31 12.24
C PRO A 218 -3.72 4.58 12.76
N LEU A 219 -3.79 5.69 12.02
CA LEU A 219 -3.22 6.99 12.37
C LEU A 219 -4.31 8.04 12.69
N ALA A 220 -5.52 7.61 13.02
CA ALA A 220 -6.65 8.52 13.20
C ALA A 220 -6.42 9.55 14.33
N LEU A 221 -5.76 9.18 15.43
CA LEU A 221 -5.46 10.10 16.52
C LEU A 221 -4.44 11.16 16.11
N VAL A 222 -3.42 10.77 15.32
CA VAL A 222 -2.39 11.69 14.85
C VAL A 222 -3.02 12.84 14.06
N GLY A 223 -3.93 12.53 13.14
CA GLY A 223 -4.66 13.56 12.38
C GLY A 223 -5.59 14.42 13.22
N LYS A 224 -6.32 13.82 14.18
CA LYS A 224 -7.28 14.53 15.06
C LYS A 224 -6.58 15.45 16.05
N LEU A 225 -5.53 14.97 16.69
CA LEU A 225 -4.82 15.73 17.72
C LEU A 225 -3.81 16.74 17.15
N LYS A 226 -3.63 16.75 15.83
CA LYS A 226 -2.67 17.64 15.12
C LYS A 226 -1.27 17.62 15.75
N LYS A 227 -0.83 16.43 16.15
CA LYS A 227 0.51 16.15 16.71
C LYS A 227 1.32 15.23 15.78
N PRO A 228 1.63 15.65 14.55
CA PRO A 228 2.51 14.89 13.68
C PRO A 228 3.85 14.63 14.35
N GLY A 229 4.45 13.44 14.11
CA GLY A 229 5.75 13.06 14.66
C GLY A 229 5.81 12.81 16.16
N ASP A 230 4.73 13.00 16.90
CA ASP A 230 4.66 12.67 18.34
C ASP A 230 4.58 11.15 18.54
N VAL A 231 5.64 10.55 19.09
CA VAL A 231 5.80 9.10 19.23
C VAL A 231 4.68 8.50 20.07
N ASP A 232 4.33 9.13 21.17
CA ASP A 232 3.32 8.59 22.10
C ASP A 232 1.94 8.62 21.47
N THR A 233 1.61 9.72 20.76
CA THR A 233 0.36 9.82 19.98
C THR A 233 0.28 8.75 18.89
N ILE A 234 1.37 8.50 18.17
CA ILE A 234 1.40 7.48 17.10
C ILE A 234 1.21 6.08 17.71
N ARG A 235 1.94 5.75 18.77
CA ARG A 235 1.82 4.45 19.46
C ARG A 235 0.43 4.23 20.01
N GLN A 236 -0.14 5.24 20.64
CA GLN A 236 -1.52 5.18 21.14
C GLN A 236 -2.51 4.94 19.99
N SER A 237 -2.40 5.66 18.87
CA SER A 237 -3.26 5.47 17.71
C SER A 237 -3.19 4.06 17.14
N LEU A 238 -1.98 3.49 17.03
CA LEU A 238 -1.76 2.14 16.56
C LEU A 238 -2.30 1.08 17.55
N ALA A 239 -2.18 1.32 18.84
CA ALA A 239 -2.73 0.44 19.88
C ALA A 239 -4.27 0.45 19.84
N GLU A 240 -4.90 1.62 19.82
CA GLU A 240 -6.35 1.76 19.67
C GLU A 240 -6.87 1.09 18.40
N PHE A 241 -6.14 1.23 17.29
CA PHE A 241 -6.49 0.53 16.06
C PHE A 241 -6.54 -0.98 16.26
N ARG A 242 -5.54 -1.58 16.91
CA ARG A 242 -5.50 -3.03 17.18
C ARG A 242 -6.66 -3.49 18.05
N GLU A 243 -7.05 -2.71 19.02
CA GLU A 243 -8.17 -3.05 19.91
C GLU A 243 -9.52 -2.98 19.21
N GLN A 244 -9.70 -1.97 18.36
CA GLN A 244 -10.97 -1.71 17.71
C GLN A 244 -11.16 -2.48 16.41
N PHE A 245 -10.08 -2.71 15.64
CA PHE A 245 -10.15 -3.40 14.37
C PHE A 245 -10.20 -4.91 14.59
N LYS A 246 -11.32 -5.51 14.18
CA LYS A 246 -11.51 -6.97 14.20
C LYS A 246 -11.46 -7.47 12.76
N PRO A 247 -10.30 -7.99 12.30
CA PRO A 247 -10.21 -8.54 10.96
C PRO A 247 -11.14 -9.74 10.81
N TYR A 248 -11.61 -9.95 9.58
CA TYR A 248 -12.40 -11.13 9.25
C TYR A 248 -11.53 -12.39 9.44
N ALA A 249 -11.99 -13.29 10.30
CA ALA A 249 -11.41 -14.62 10.47
C ALA A 249 -12.13 -15.57 9.49
N ALA A 250 -11.39 -16.13 8.52
CA ALA A 250 -11.89 -17.10 7.56
C ALA A 250 -12.15 -18.46 8.23
#